data_1672906815ade6479cb6cb7a3dcaddf4
#
_entry.id   1672906815ade6479cb6cb7a3dcaddf4
#
_cell.length_a   1.000
_cell.length_b   1.000
_cell.length_c   1.000
_cell.angle_alpha   90.00
_cell.angle_beta   90.00
_cell.angle_gamma   90.00
#
_symmetry.space_group_name_H-M   'P 1'
#
loop_
_entity.id
_entity.type
_entity.pdbx_description
1 polymer ?
#
loop_
_entity_poly.entity_id
_entity_poly.type
_entity_poly.pdbx_seq_one_letter_code
_entity_poly.pdbx_strand_id
1 'polypeptide(L)'
;ASWATLLPNGAVWEGMRAVASLGYAEPEARPAGEGMWLLSGGTLFAQGSLSAHCDSLAKLAKHARAFVGNAEAGRLGVSAGDTLELEGPAGSVSLPVEIDDSVPPNAVFVPYAYAEAGINRLGMPKGAGLRVKVRKFATAARAGA
;
A
#
# COMPACT_ATOMS: atom_id res chain seq x y z
N ALA A 1 -6.33 -11.46 39.37
CA ALA A 1 -4.89 -11.46 39.61
C ALA A 1 -4.32 -10.16 39.05
N SER A 2 -3.62 -9.36 39.87
CA SER A 2 -2.93 -8.17 39.39
C SER A 2 -1.61 -8.57 38.76
N TRP A 3 -1.10 -7.80 37.80
CA TRP A 3 0.20 -8.01 37.16
C TRP A 3 1.35 -8.09 38.17
N ALA A 4 1.22 -7.42 39.32
CA ALA A 4 2.18 -7.50 40.43
C ALA A 4 2.30 -8.92 41.03
N THR A 5 1.29 -9.77 40.89
CA THR A 5 1.30 -11.16 41.37
C THR A 5 2.01 -12.10 40.39
N LEU A 6 2.15 -11.71 39.14
CA LEU A 6 2.85 -12.49 38.09
C LEU A 6 4.35 -12.22 38.05
N LEU A 7 4.81 -11.16 38.70
CA LEU A 7 6.22 -10.81 38.80
C LEU A 7 6.66 -10.97 40.27
N PRO A 8 7.15 -12.14 40.68
CA PRO A 8 7.65 -12.32 42.04
C PRO A 8 8.80 -11.34 42.31
N ASN A 9 8.76 -10.68 43.46
CA ASN A 9 9.77 -9.75 43.97
C ASN A 9 9.68 -8.30 43.52
N GLY A 10 8.56 -7.80 43.01
CA GLY A 10 8.43 -6.39 42.66
C GLY A 10 9.45 -5.91 41.61
N ALA A 11 10.06 -6.82 40.89
CA ALA A 11 10.98 -6.48 39.82
C ALA A 11 10.16 -5.79 38.71
N VAL A 12 10.33 -4.50 38.62
CA VAL A 12 9.94 -3.77 37.40
C VAL A 12 10.70 -4.43 36.26
N TRP A 13 9.98 -4.82 35.25
CA TRP A 13 10.58 -5.46 34.09
C TRP A 13 11.69 -4.55 33.53
N GLU A 14 12.95 -4.95 33.74
CA GLU A 14 14.09 -4.16 33.31
C GLU A 14 14.11 -3.92 31.80
N GLY A 15 13.44 -4.77 31.04
CA GLY A 15 13.22 -4.55 29.61
C GLY A 15 12.52 -3.24 29.28
N MET A 16 11.63 -2.73 30.15
CA MET A 16 11.00 -1.41 29.94
C MET A 16 11.98 -0.25 30.15
N ARG A 17 12.99 -0.41 31.01
CA ARG A 17 14.05 0.59 31.19
C ARG A 17 14.99 0.63 29.98
N ALA A 18 15.27 -0.52 29.37
CA ALA A 18 16.05 -0.60 28.14
C ALA A 18 15.34 0.07 26.98
N VAL A 19 14.01 -0.10 26.86
CA VAL A 19 13.20 0.57 25.83
C VAL A 19 13.14 2.08 26.05
N ALA A 20 13.05 2.54 27.30
CA ALA A 20 13.08 3.98 27.62
C ALA A 20 14.45 4.64 27.32
N SER A 21 15.51 3.87 27.25
CA SER A 21 16.86 4.34 26.89
C SER A 21 17.20 4.24 25.40
N LEU A 22 16.33 3.59 24.61
CA LEU A 22 16.45 3.62 23.15
C LEU A 22 16.19 5.05 22.70
N GLY A 23 17.23 5.78 22.34
CA GLY A 23 17.10 7.08 21.73
C GLY A 23 16.19 6.96 20.50
N TYR A 24 15.25 7.89 20.35
CA TYR A 24 14.49 8.01 19.11
C TYR A 24 15.49 8.27 17.97
N ALA A 25 15.66 7.29 17.12
CA ALA A 25 16.39 7.50 15.88
C ALA A 25 15.44 8.29 14.96
N GLU A 26 15.86 9.50 14.61
CA GLU A 26 15.11 10.28 13.63
C GLU A 26 14.98 9.43 12.35
N PRO A 27 13.77 9.25 11.80
CA PRO A 27 13.61 8.44 10.61
C PRO A 27 14.44 9.06 9.48
N GLU A 28 15.15 8.21 8.75
CA GLU A 28 15.92 8.64 7.58
C GLU A 28 15.05 9.51 6.68
N ALA A 29 15.63 10.60 6.19
CA ALA A 29 14.94 11.51 5.28
C ALA A 29 14.34 10.69 4.12
N ARG A 30 13.07 10.95 3.81
CA ARG A 30 12.40 10.26 2.72
C ARG A 30 13.20 10.44 1.44
N PRO A 31 13.50 9.37 0.70
CA PRO A 31 14.31 9.48 -0.51
C PRO A 31 13.69 10.49 -1.48
N ALA A 32 14.48 11.47 -1.87
CA ALA A 32 14.14 12.35 -2.97
C ALA A 32 14.10 11.50 -4.26
N GLY A 33 13.06 11.66 -5.08
CA GLY A 33 12.95 10.89 -6.32
C GLY A 33 11.74 11.31 -7.12
N GLU A 34 11.77 11.02 -8.39
CA GLU A 34 10.64 11.21 -9.28
C GLU A 34 9.55 10.16 -9.01
N GLY A 35 8.31 10.49 -9.35
CA GLY A 35 7.16 9.60 -9.24
C GLY A 35 6.31 9.84 -8.00
N MET A 36 5.23 9.09 -7.92
CA MET A 36 4.25 9.17 -6.83
C MET A 36 4.61 8.19 -5.72
N TRP A 37 4.22 8.51 -4.50
CA TRP A 37 4.36 7.59 -3.38
C TRP A 37 3.40 6.42 -3.54
N LEU A 38 3.91 5.20 -3.46
CA LEU A 38 3.09 4.01 -3.36
C LEU A 38 2.68 3.80 -1.91
N LEU A 39 1.40 3.94 -1.64
CA LEU A 39 0.77 3.59 -0.39
C LEU A 39 0.13 2.22 -0.52
N SER A 40 0.25 1.39 0.50
CA SER A 40 -0.35 0.07 0.50
C SER A 40 -0.91 -0.28 1.86
N GLY A 41 -2.06 -0.94 1.85
CA GLY A 41 -2.76 -1.32 3.07
C GLY A 41 -3.79 -2.42 2.80
N GLY A 42 -4.38 -2.95 3.87
CA GLY A 42 -5.55 -3.83 3.77
C GLY A 42 -6.81 -3.04 3.45
N THR A 43 -7.79 -3.71 2.88
CA THR A 43 -9.15 -3.19 2.72
C THR A 43 -10.11 -3.96 3.59
N LEU A 44 -11.31 -3.40 3.87
CA LEU A 44 -12.27 -3.92 4.87
C LEU A 44 -12.59 -5.36 4.46
N PHE A 45 -12.72 -6.08 3.80
CA PHE A 45 -13.05 -7.50 3.56
C PHE A 45 -11.92 -8.29 2.88
N ALA A 46 -10.80 -7.64 2.60
CA ALA A 46 -9.66 -8.29 1.98
C ALA A 46 -8.37 -7.90 2.71
N GLN A 47 -8.06 -8.64 3.77
CA GLN A 47 -6.92 -8.37 4.67
C GLN A 47 -5.83 -9.44 4.62
N GLY A 48 -5.97 -10.42 3.75
CA GLY A 48 -4.99 -11.48 3.60
C GLY A 48 -5.55 -12.75 2.99
N SER A 49 -4.71 -13.79 2.91
CA SER A 49 -5.07 -15.06 2.28
C SER A 49 -6.23 -15.78 2.94
N LEU A 50 -6.37 -15.68 4.27
CA LEU A 50 -7.49 -16.32 4.98
C LEU A 50 -8.84 -15.72 4.62
N SER A 51 -8.92 -14.40 4.49
CA SER A 51 -10.17 -13.74 4.08
C SER A 51 -10.56 -14.06 2.64
N ALA A 52 -9.60 -14.31 1.78
CA ALA A 52 -9.85 -14.71 0.39
C ALA A 52 -10.48 -16.11 0.27
N HIS A 53 -10.28 -16.99 1.27
CA HIS A 53 -10.88 -18.32 1.33
C HIS A 53 -12.22 -18.37 2.07
N CYS A 54 -12.72 -17.24 2.53
CA CYS A 54 -14.04 -17.12 3.14
C CYS A 54 -15.06 -16.66 2.08
N ASP A 55 -15.92 -17.56 1.63
CA ASP A 55 -16.89 -17.28 0.56
C ASP A 55 -17.79 -16.07 0.83
N SER A 56 -18.17 -15.87 2.09
CA SER A 56 -19.00 -14.73 2.50
C SER A 56 -18.24 -13.40 2.36
N LEU A 57 -16.95 -13.37 2.70
CA LEU A 57 -16.11 -12.18 2.60
C LEU A 57 -15.67 -11.95 1.14
N ALA A 58 -15.35 -12.99 0.41
CA ALA A 58 -14.95 -12.91 -0.99
C ALA A 58 -16.01 -12.25 -1.88
N LYS A 59 -17.30 -12.47 -1.58
CA LYS A 59 -18.42 -11.81 -2.28
C LYS A 59 -18.51 -10.30 -2.02
N LEU A 60 -17.98 -9.84 -0.90
CA LEU A 60 -17.97 -8.43 -0.50
C LEU A 60 -16.67 -7.72 -0.87
N ALA A 61 -15.60 -8.49 -1.10
CA ALA A 61 -14.31 -7.95 -1.50
C ALA A 61 -14.38 -7.40 -2.92
N LYS A 62 -13.84 -6.20 -3.10
CA LYS A 62 -13.68 -5.61 -4.43
C LYS A 62 -12.44 -6.22 -5.10
N HIS A 63 -12.34 -6.07 -6.42
CA HIS A 63 -11.11 -6.41 -7.15
C HIS A 63 -9.99 -5.40 -6.89
N ALA A 64 -8.75 -5.82 -7.16
CA ALA A 64 -7.59 -4.94 -7.06
C ALA A 64 -7.75 -3.71 -7.97
N ARG A 65 -7.49 -2.53 -7.42
CA ARG A 65 -7.54 -1.24 -8.10
C ARG A 65 -6.42 -0.34 -7.62
N ALA A 66 -6.05 0.61 -8.45
CA ALA A 66 -5.19 1.72 -8.07
C ALA A 66 -6.07 2.93 -7.73
N PHE A 67 -5.95 3.47 -6.54
CA PHE A 67 -6.71 4.64 -6.09
C PHE A 67 -5.84 5.88 -6.17
N VAL A 68 -6.37 6.94 -6.75
CA VAL A 68 -5.71 8.24 -6.87
C VAL A 68 -6.71 9.36 -6.56
N GLY A 69 -6.23 10.47 -6.01
CA GLY A 69 -7.06 11.66 -5.78
C GLY A 69 -7.45 12.35 -7.10
N ASN A 70 -8.54 13.15 -7.07
CA ASN A 70 -9.04 13.88 -8.26
C ASN A 70 -7.97 14.75 -8.92
N ALA A 71 -7.17 15.45 -8.13
CA ALA A 71 -6.10 16.32 -8.65
C ALA A 71 -5.07 15.52 -9.45
N GLU A 72 -4.69 14.35 -8.95
CA GLU A 72 -3.73 13.47 -9.61
C GLU A 72 -4.33 12.80 -10.85
N ALA A 73 -5.59 12.39 -10.78
CA ALA A 73 -6.32 11.85 -11.92
C ALA A 73 -6.37 12.87 -13.08
N GLY A 74 -6.67 14.14 -12.76
CA GLY A 74 -6.62 15.23 -13.74
C GLY A 74 -5.23 15.44 -14.33
N ARG A 75 -4.17 15.41 -13.51
CA ARG A 75 -2.78 15.55 -13.95
C ARG A 75 -2.34 14.40 -14.86
N LEU A 76 -2.78 13.19 -14.56
CA LEU A 76 -2.47 11.98 -15.33
C LEU A 76 -3.38 11.80 -16.56
N GLY A 77 -4.45 12.58 -16.68
CA GLY A 77 -5.44 12.45 -17.75
C GLY A 77 -6.20 11.13 -17.71
N VAL A 78 -6.51 10.63 -16.51
CA VAL A 78 -7.22 9.37 -16.31
C VAL A 78 -8.59 9.60 -15.68
N SER A 79 -9.50 8.70 -16.01
CA SER A 79 -10.85 8.62 -15.45
C SER A 79 -11.06 7.30 -14.73
N ALA A 80 -12.07 7.24 -13.89
CA ALA A 80 -12.44 5.99 -13.22
C ALA A 80 -12.69 4.88 -14.25
N GLY A 81 -12.08 3.72 -14.05
CA GLY A 81 -12.14 2.58 -14.98
C GLY A 81 -11.03 2.54 -16.04
N ASP A 82 -10.28 3.62 -16.25
CA ASP A 82 -9.05 3.56 -17.05
C ASP A 82 -8.03 2.63 -16.39
N THR A 83 -7.04 2.18 -17.14
CA THR A 83 -5.93 1.39 -16.60
C THR A 83 -4.72 2.27 -16.35
N LEU A 84 -4.17 2.19 -15.13
CA LEU A 84 -2.87 2.76 -14.79
C LEU A 84 -1.79 1.70 -14.85
N GLU A 85 -0.66 2.09 -15.39
CA GLU A 85 0.59 1.35 -15.25
C GLU A 85 1.44 2.01 -14.17
N LEU A 86 1.83 1.19 -13.19
CA LEU A 86 2.71 1.54 -12.10
C LEU A 86 4.05 0.86 -12.36
N GLU A 87 5.12 1.63 -12.48
CA GLU A 87 6.47 1.13 -12.69
C GLU A 87 7.32 1.41 -11.44
N GLY A 88 7.79 0.35 -10.83
CA GLY A 88 8.73 0.39 -9.70
C GLY A 88 10.10 -0.13 -10.09
N PRO A 89 11.06 -0.15 -9.17
CA PRO A 89 12.44 -0.54 -9.45
C PRO A 89 12.62 -2.01 -9.86
N ALA A 90 11.69 -2.89 -9.52
CA ALA A 90 11.77 -4.33 -9.83
C ALA A 90 10.82 -4.77 -10.95
N GLY A 91 9.90 -3.93 -11.38
CA GLY A 91 8.97 -4.27 -12.45
C GLY A 91 7.77 -3.33 -12.51
N SER A 92 6.76 -3.73 -13.27
CA SER A 92 5.54 -2.96 -13.44
C SER A 92 4.28 -3.79 -13.19
N VAL A 93 3.20 -3.11 -12.85
CA VAL A 93 1.85 -3.68 -12.75
C VAL A 93 0.85 -2.74 -13.40
N SER A 94 -0.23 -3.29 -13.94
CA SER A 94 -1.31 -2.53 -14.54
C SER A 94 -2.61 -2.82 -13.80
N LEU A 95 -3.29 -1.78 -13.34
CA LEU A 95 -4.49 -1.88 -12.53
C LEU A 95 -5.56 -0.89 -13.00
N PRO A 96 -6.84 -1.26 -12.92
CA PRO A 96 -7.92 -0.29 -13.15
C PRO A 96 -7.88 0.80 -12.08
N VAL A 97 -8.19 2.02 -12.49
CA VAL A 97 -8.18 3.20 -11.61
C VAL A 97 -9.54 3.39 -10.94
N GLU A 98 -9.50 3.76 -9.68
CA GLU A 98 -10.64 4.34 -8.95
C GLU A 98 -10.20 5.69 -8.38
N ILE A 99 -11.08 6.69 -8.44
CA ILE A 99 -10.79 8.03 -7.93
C ILE A 99 -11.31 8.11 -6.50
N ASP A 100 -10.43 8.46 -5.57
CA ASP A 100 -10.74 8.57 -4.14
C ASP A 100 -9.95 9.73 -3.52
N ASP A 101 -10.65 10.78 -3.13
CA ASP A 101 -10.05 11.98 -2.53
C ASP A 101 -9.45 11.78 -1.14
N SER A 102 -9.63 10.60 -0.54
CA SER A 102 -8.91 10.22 0.67
C SER A 102 -7.42 9.93 0.43
N VAL A 103 -7.03 9.69 -0.81
CA VAL A 103 -5.64 9.48 -1.20
C VAL A 103 -4.90 10.82 -1.23
N PRO A 104 -3.81 10.96 -0.46
CA PRO A 104 -3.07 12.22 -0.40
C PRO A 104 -2.45 12.61 -1.75
N PRO A 105 -2.19 13.92 -1.96
CA PRO A 105 -1.52 14.39 -3.16
C PRO A 105 -0.17 13.69 -3.39
N ASN A 106 0.17 13.48 -4.66
CA ASN A 106 1.40 12.82 -5.09
C ASN A 106 1.55 11.38 -4.56
N ALA A 107 0.42 10.69 -4.35
CA ALA A 107 0.38 9.31 -3.91
C ALA A 107 -0.60 8.49 -4.76
N VAL A 108 -0.34 7.19 -4.82
CA VAL A 108 -1.24 6.17 -5.35
C VAL A 108 -1.40 5.09 -4.28
N PHE A 109 -2.62 4.72 -3.97
CA PHE A 109 -2.90 3.63 -3.04
C PHE A 109 -3.27 2.36 -3.81
N VAL A 110 -2.62 1.26 -3.45
CA VAL A 110 -2.91 -0.07 -4.00
C VAL A 110 -3.02 -1.06 -2.85
N PRO A 111 -4.18 -1.72 -2.68
CA PRO A 111 -4.33 -2.70 -1.60
C PRO A 111 -3.45 -3.93 -1.84
N TYR A 112 -2.73 -4.36 -0.80
CA TYR A 112 -1.78 -5.48 -0.90
C TYR A 112 -2.46 -6.85 -0.86
N ALA A 113 -3.70 -6.92 -0.38
CA ALA A 113 -4.36 -8.19 -0.08
C ALA A 113 -4.90 -8.94 -1.30
N TYR A 114 -4.80 -8.35 -2.47
CA TYR A 114 -5.25 -8.96 -3.73
C TYR A 114 -4.06 -9.52 -4.49
N ALA A 115 -4.09 -10.82 -4.79
CA ALA A 115 -3.02 -11.48 -5.54
C ALA A 115 -2.82 -10.85 -6.93
N GLU A 116 -3.90 -10.44 -7.57
CA GLU A 116 -3.91 -9.79 -8.87
C GLU A 116 -3.30 -8.38 -8.87
N ALA A 117 -3.24 -7.72 -7.70
CA ALA A 117 -2.56 -6.43 -7.59
C ALA A 117 -1.07 -6.52 -7.90
N GLY A 118 -0.46 -7.66 -7.61
CA GLY A 118 0.94 -7.93 -7.95
C GLY A 118 1.93 -6.93 -7.35
N ILE A 119 1.56 -6.22 -6.28
CA ILE A 119 2.32 -5.09 -5.72
C ILE A 119 3.78 -5.42 -5.40
N ASN A 120 4.05 -6.67 -5.03
CA ASN A 120 5.41 -7.15 -4.74
C ASN A 120 6.33 -7.13 -5.96
N ARG A 121 5.77 -7.09 -7.17
CA ARG A 121 6.54 -6.99 -8.42
C ARG A 121 7.15 -5.63 -8.61
N LEU A 122 6.63 -4.60 -7.94
CA LEU A 122 7.19 -3.24 -8.00
C LEU A 122 8.50 -3.11 -7.24
N GLY A 123 8.80 -4.05 -6.34
CA GLY A 123 9.95 -4.00 -5.45
C GLY A 123 9.66 -3.12 -4.21
N MET A 124 10.10 -3.58 -3.06
CA MET A 124 9.96 -2.84 -1.80
C MET A 124 11.35 -2.67 -1.18
N PRO A 125 11.95 -1.50 -1.26
CA PRO A 125 13.19 -1.24 -0.54
C PRO A 125 12.94 -1.34 0.97
N LYS A 126 13.85 -1.99 1.69
CA LYS A 126 13.76 -2.14 3.15
C LYS A 126 13.81 -0.76 3.82
N GLY A 127 12.80 -0.47 4.63
CA GLY A 127 12.76 0.70 5.51
C GLY A 127 12.46 2.05 4.85
N ALA A 128 12.37 2.13 3.53
CA ALA A 128 12.03 3.35 2.81
C ALA A 128 10.67 3.20 2.12
N GLY A 129 9.94 4.30 1.95
CA GLY A 129 8.77 4.32 1.09
C GLY A 129 9.16 4.05 -0.37
N LEU A 130 8.28 3.46 -1.13
CA LEU A 130 8.47 3.22 -2.55
C LEU A 130 7.88 4.35 -3.37
N ARG A 131 8.65 4.89 -4.31
CA ARG A 131 8.13 5.76 -5.37
C ARG A 131 7.98 4.94 -6.64
N VAL A 132 6.87 5.18 -7.33
CA VAL A 132 6.54 4.52 -8.59
C VAL A 132 6.26 5.57 -9.66
N LYS A 133 6.68 5.30 -10.88
CA LYS A 133 6.24 6.08 -12.04
C LYS A 133 4.84 5.62 -12.40
N VAL A 134 3.92 6.57 -12.54
CA VAL A 134 2.52 6.30 -12.83
C VAL A 134 2.18 6.91 -14.17
N ARG A 135 1.62 6.11 -15.06
CA ARG A 135 1.17 6.56 -16.37
C ARG A 135 -0.13 5.89 -16.79
N LYS A 136 -0.90 6.56 -17.60
CA LYS A 136 -2.07 5.95 -18.24
C LYS A 136 -1.57 4.81 -19.15
N PHE A 137 -2.14 3.62 -18.96
CA PHE A 137 -1.87 2.51 -19.86
C PHE A 137 -2.60 2.77 -21.18
N ALA A 138 -1.83 3.02 -22.24
CA ALA A 138 -2.41 3.10 -23.57
C ALA A 138 -2.85 1.68 -23.99
N THR A 139 -4.15 1.39 -23.90
CA THR A 139 -4.69 0.20 -24.57
C THR A 139 -4.38 0.37 -26.04
N ALA A 140 -3.46 -0.43 -26.59
CA ALA A 140 -3.30 -0.50 -28.02
C ALA A 140 -4.68 -0.82 -28.60
N ALA A 141 -5.20 0.12 -29.40
CA ALA A 141 -6.45 -0.08 -30.11
C ALA A 141 -6.35 -1.46 -30.77
N ARG A 142 -7.26 -2.38 -30.41
CA ARG A 142 -7.42 -3.62 -31.15
C ARG A 142 -7.67 -3.20 -32.60
N ALA A 143 -6.63 -3.33 -33.42
CA ALA A 143 -6.79 -3.26 -34.86
C ALA A 143 -7.85 -4.31 -35.20
N GLY A 144 -8.96 -3.84 -35.71
CA GLY A 144 -10.10 -4.68 -36.03
C GLY A 144 -9.71 -5.77 -37.01
N ALA A 145 -10.32 -6.90 -36.82
CA ALA A 145 -10.57 -7.88 -37.84
C ALA A 145 -12.07 -7.92 -38.08
#